data_a5e08b59c282674551e2009ce2aeffe5
#
_entry.id   a5e08b59c282674551e2009ce2aeffe5
#
_cell.length_a   1.000
_cell.length_b   1.000
_cell.length_c   1.000
_cell.angle_alpha   90.00
_cell.angle_beta   90.00
_cell.angle_gamma   90.00
#
_symmetry.space_group_name_H-M   'P 1'
#
loop_
_entity.id
_entity.type
_entity.pdbx_description
1 polymer ?
#
loop_
_entity_poly.entity_id
_entity_poly.type
_entity_poly.pdbx_seq_one_letter_code
_entity_poly.pdbx_strand_id
1 'polypeptide(L)' 'MGFAKEVGHRIVFMDHGVIIEENTPEEFFNNPSSDRAKKFLNEILTH' A
#
# COMPACT_ATOMS: atom_id res chain seq x y z
N MET A 1 -2.34 10.91 -6.78
CA MET A 1 -1.31 9.88 -6.79
C MET A 1 -1.26 9.17 -5.44
N GLY A 2 -1.05 7.87 -5.48
CA GLY A 2 -0.98 7.08 -4.26
C GLY A 2 0.43 6.98 -3.72
N PHE A 3 0.54 6.85 -2.42
CA PHE A 3 1.82 6.61 -1.77
C PHE A 3 1.59 5.77 -0.51
N ALA A 4 2.62 5.05 -0.11
CA ALA A 4 2.57 4.23 1.08
C ALA A 4 3.57 4.78 2.11
N LYS A 5 3.16 4.76 3.36
CA LYS A 5 3.95 5.31 4.45
C LYS A 5 4.00 4.29 5.59
N GLU A 6 5.17 4.10 6.16
CA GLU A 6 5.31 3.24 7.32
C GLU A 6 5.06 4.03 8.59
N VAL A 7 4.16 3.53 9.43
CA VAL A 7 3.84 4.13 10.71
C VAL A 7 3.93 3.04 11.76
N GLY A 8 5.00 3.05 12.55
CA GLY A 8 5.25 1.97 13.50
C GLY A 8 5.45 0.66 12.78
N HIS A 9 4.62 -0.32 13.08
CA HIS A 9 4.68 -1.63 12.43
C HIS A 9 3.60 -1.82 11.37
N ARG A 10 3.11 -0.71 10.79
CA ARG A 10 2.02 -0.75 9.83
C ARG A 10 2.36 0.08 8.61
N ILE A 11 1.82 -0.35 7.49
CA ILE A 11 1.91 0.41 6.24
C ILE A 11 0.55 1.04 5.99
N VAL A 12 0.55 2.33 5.72
CA VAL A 12 -0.67 3.07 5.39
C VAL A 12 -0.55 3.51 3.93
N PHE A 13 -1.43 3.00 3.10
CA PHE A 13 -1.47 3.38 1.68
C PHE A 13 -2.55 4.44 1.49
N MET A 14 -2.16 5.58 0.96
CA MET A 14 -3.06 6.72 0.78
C MET A 14 -3.13 7.14 -0.68
N ASP A 15 -4.27 7.64 -1.08
CA ASP A 15 -4.48 8.16 -2.42
C ASP A 15 -5.56 9.24 -2.35
N HIS A 16 -5.32 10.36 -3.02
CA HIS A 16 -6.25 11.49 -3.04
C HIS A 16 -6.63 11.97 -1.64
N GLY A 17 -5.69 11.93 -0.70
CA GLY A 17 -5.91 12.40 0.65
C GLY A 17 -6.72 11.48 1.54
N VAL A 18 -7.00 10.27 1.09
CA VAL A 18 -7.74 9.29 1.90
C VAL A 18 -6.93 8.02 2.06
N ILE A 19 -7.15 7.33 3.17
CA ILE A 19 -6.50 6.05 3.42
C ILE A 19 -7.25 4.97 2.63
N ILE A 20 -6.53 4.31 1.74
CA ILE A 20 -7.09 3.24 0.93
C ILE A 20 -6.94 1.90 1.63
N GLU A 21 -5.77 1.70 2.25
CA GLU A 21 -5.48 0.42 2.91
C GLU A 21 -4.47 0.64 4.03
N GLU A 22 -4.63 -0.11 5.10
CA GLU A 22 -3.69 -0.07 6.22
C GLU A 22 -3.50 -1.50 6.72
N ASN A 23 -2.24 -1.94 6.80
CA ASN A 23 -1.97 -3.30 7.23
C ASN A 23 -0.51 -3.42 7.66
N THR A 24 -0.14 -4.60 8.19
CA THR A 24 1.26 -4.86 8.50
C THR A 24 2.06 -4.91 7.22
N PRO A 25 3.38 -4.66 7.29
CA PRO A 25 4.21 -4.73 6.08
C PRO A 25 4.11 -6.07 5.37
N GLU A 26 4.09 -7.17 6.11
CA GLU A 26 3.98 -8.49 5.49
C GLU A 26 2.69 -8.64 4.70
N GLU A 27 1.56 -8.26 5.31
CA GLU A 27 0.27 -8.38 4.63
C GLU A 27 0.17 -7.41 3.46
N PHE A 28 0.68 -6.21 3.62
CA PHE A 28 0.59 -5.22 2.56
C PHE A 28 1.38 -5.67 1.32
N PHE A 29 2.59 -6.18 1.51
CA PHE A 29 3.43 -6.57 0.38
C PHE A 29 3.10 -7.93 -0.19
N ASN A 30 2.66 -8.88 0.65
CA ASN A 30 2.39 -10.23 0.20
C ASN A 30 0.95 -10.45 -0.20
N ASN A 31 0.01 -9.75 0.42
CA ASN A 31 -1.41 -9.97 0.16
C ASN A 31 -2.20 -8.67 0.30
N PRO A 32 -1.93 -7.69 -0.56
CA PRO A 32 -2.68 -6.43 -0.49
C PRO A 32 -4.16 -6.66 -0.75
N SER A 33 -5.01 -5.96 0.01
CA SER A 33 -6.44 -6.17 -0.04
C SER A 33 -7.12 -5.42 -1.17
N SER A 34 -6.64 -4.22 -1.50
CA SER A 34 -7.28 -3.39 -2.50
C SER A 34 -6.59 -3.51 -3.85
N ASP A 35 -7.35 -3.33 -4.91
CA ASP A 35 -6.79 -3.34 -6.26
C ASP A 35 -5.83 -2.16 -6.47
N ARG A 36 -6.11 -1.05 -5.80
CA ARG A 36 -5.24 0.13 -5.89
C ARG A 36 -3.86 -0.18 -5.31
N ALA A 37 -3.83 -0.86 -4.18
CA ALA A 37 -2.56 -1.25 -3.56
C ALA A 37 -1.82 -2.27 -4.42
N LYS A 38 -2.54 -3.21 -5.00
CA LYS A 38 -1.93 -4.21 -5.88
C LYS A 38 -1.29 -3.54 -7.08
N LYS A 39 -1.98 -2.59 -7.69
CA LYS A 39 -1.45 -1.87 -8.83
C LYS A 39 -0.23 -1.04 -8.45
N PHE A 40 -0.30 -0.38 -7.31
CA PHE A 40 0.80 0.43 -6.80
C PHE A 40 2.05 -0.41 -6.61
N LEU A 41 1.92 -1.55 -5.95
CA LEU A 41 3.04 -2.45 -5.71
C LEU A 41 3.59 -3.04 -7.00
N ASN A 42 2.71 -3.39 -7.93
CA ASN A 42 3.13 -3.93 -9.20
C ASN A 42 3.99 -2.93 -9.97
N GLU A 43 3.61 -1.67 -9.97
CA GLU A 43 4.38 -0.64 -10.66
C GLU A 43 5.75 -0.43 -10.02
N ILE A 44 5.83 -0.51 -8.69
CA ILE A 44 7.11 -0.34 -7.99
C ILE A 44 8.01 -1.55 -8.20
N LEU A 45 7.45 -2.75 -8.05
CA LEU A 45 8.26 -3.97 -8.08
C LEU A 45 8.68 -4.41 -9.48
N THR A 46 7.94 -4.00 -10.49
CA THR A 46 8.27 -4.39 -11.87
C THR A 46 9.03 -3.30 -12.62
N HIS A 47 9.24 -2.18 -11.99
CA HIS A 47 9.91 -1.05 -12.64
C HIS A 47 11.46 -1.24 -12.65
#